data_7cc228cada17aada509f124e188f6e9c
#
_entry.id   7cc228cada17aada509f124e188f6e9c
#
_cell.length_a   1.000
_cell.length_b   1.000
_cell.length_c   1.000
_cell.angle_alpha   90.00
_cell.angle_beta   90.00
_cell.angle_gamma   90.00
#
_symmetry.space_group_name_H-M   'P 1'
#
loop_
_entity.id
_entity.type
_entity.pdbx_description
1 polymer ?
#
loop_
_entity_poly.entity_id
_entity_poly.type
_entity_poly.pdbx_seq_one_letter_code
_entity_poly.pdbx_strand_id
1 'polypeptide(L)'
;MTLELQGVSRSVEGRVHIHPTDLVFRGGTMNVLLGPTLAGKTSLMRLMVGLDQPTTGRILWDGADVTGQRVQDRGVAMVYQQFINYPGLTVYENIASPLRILRRPRAEIDARVREIAAMLRLTPML
;
A
#
# COMPACT_ATOMS: atom_id res chain seq x y z
N MET A 1 4.59 13.24 8.93
CA MET A 1 4.13 11.87 8.66
C MET A 1 5.35 10.96 8.56
N THR A 2 5.44 9.95 9.42
CA THR A 2 6.61 9.05 9.51
C THR A 2 6.13 7.62 9.70
N LEU A 3 6.63 6.71 8.88
CA LEU A 3 6.45 5.27 9.06
C LEU A 3 7.74 4.69 9.62
N GLU A 4 7.65 3.97 10.72
CA GLU A 4 8.81 3.39 11.39
C GLU A 4 8.61 1.89 11.62
N LEU A 5 9.64 1.12 11.31
CA LEU A 5 9.73 -0.30 11.61
C LEU A 5 10.75 -0.49 12.73
N GLN A 6 10.34 -1.18 13.81
CA GLN A 6 11.18 -1.46 14.96
C GLN A 6 11.31 -2.97 15.16
N GLY A 7 12.47 -3.52 14.84
CA GLY A 7 12.77 -4.95 14.96
C GLY A 7 11.83 -5.86 14.17
N VAL A 8 11.29 -5.37 13.06
CA VAL A 8 10.31 -6.09 12.25
C VAL A 8 10.96 -7.27 11.56
N SER A 9 10.42 -8.47 11.79
CA SER A 9 10.84 -9.69 11.12
C SER A 9 9.65 -10.47 10.56
N ARG A 10 9.92 -11.36 9.63
CA ARG A 10 8.92 -12.27 9.09
C ARG A 10 9.54 -13.65 8.87
N SER A 11 8.92 -14.65 9.50
CA SER A 11 9.23 -16.06 9.27
C SER A 11 7.96 -16.79 8.85
N VAL A 12 8.07 -17.68 7.89
CA VAL A 12 6.97 -18.51 7.39
C VAL A 12 7.47 -19.95 7.33
N GLU A 13 6.73 -20.86 7.98
CA GLU A 13 7.07 -22.29 8.03
C GLU A 13 8.53 -22.56 8.44
N GLY A 14 9.02 -21.83 9.44
CA GLY A 14 10.38 -21.95 9.95
C GLY A 14 11.47 -21.31 9.09
N ARG A 15 11.13 -20.68 7.98
CA ARG A 15 12.06 -19.95 7.11
C ARG A 15 11.98 -18.45 7.36
N VAL A 16 13.12 -17.81 7.55
CA VAL A 16 13.22 -16.37 7.71
C VAL A 16 13.12 -15.70 6.34
N HIS A 17 12.07 -14.90 6.14
CA HIS A 17 11.88 -14.10 4.93
C HIS A 17 12.42 -12.68 5.12
N ILE A 18 12.27 -12.12 6.31
CA ILE A 18 12.79 -10.81 6.71
C ILE A 18 13.45 -10.97 8.07
N HIS A 19 14.75 -10.69 8.12
CA HIS A 19 15.48 -10.59 9.38
C HIS A 19 15.06 -9.35 10.17
N PRO A 20 15.19 -9.34 11.50
CA PRO A 20 14.85 -8.17 12.31
C PRO A 20 15.44 -6.88 11.72
N THR A 21 14.58 -5.93 11.41
CA THR A 21 14.92 -4.74 10.63
C THR A 21 14.35 -3.50 11.28
N ASP A 22 15.18 -2.47 11.39
CA ASP A 22 14.80 -1.12 11.82
C ASP A 22 14.91 -0.17 10.63
N LEU A 23 13.83 0.51 10.31
CA LEU A 23 13.77 1.47 9.20
C LEU A 23 12.86 2.64 9.56
N VAL A 24 13.19 3.82 9.04
CA VAL A 24 12.37 5.02 9.18
C VAL A 24 12.14 5.63 7.81
N PHE A 25 10.87 5.81 7.45
CA PHE A 25 10.44 6.48 6.22
C PHE A 25 9.79 7.81 6.57
N ARG A 26 10.45 8.90 6.22
CA ARG A 26 9.94 10.25 6.50
C ARG A 26 8.90 10.67 5.46
N GLY A 27 7.84 11.30 5.91
CA GLY A 27 6.81 11.84 5.04
C GLY A 27 7.33 12.93 4.11
N GLY A 28 6.68 13.09 2.97
CA GLY A 28 7.07 14.06 1.95
C GLY A 28 8.33 13.70 1.17
N THR A 29 8.89 12.50 1.36
CA THR A 29 10.08 12.02 0.65
C THR A 29 9.79 10.79 -0.18
N MET A 30 10.56 10.61 -1.26
CA MET A 30 10.58 9.37 -2.01
C MET A 30 11.68 8.48 -1.45
N ASN A 31 11.30 7.29 -0.98
CA ASN A 31 12.23 6.29 -0.46
C ASN A 31 12.34 5.15 -1.46
N VAL A 32 13.55 4.73 -1.78
CA VAL A 32 13.81 3.67 -2.76
C VAL A 32 14.43 2.47 -2.06
N LEU A 33 13.77 1.31 -2.19
CA LEU A 33 14.26 0.04 -1.66
C LEU A 33 14.92 -0.76 -2.77
N LEU A 34 16.23 -0.91 -2.70
CA LEU A 34 17.04 -1.60 -3.70
C LEU A 34 17.49 -2.96 -3.18
N GLY A 35 17.59 -3.92 -4.07
CA GLY A 35 18.09 -5.26 -3.77
C GLY A 35 17.80 -6.23 -4.91
N PRO A 36 18.46 -7.40 -4.93
CA PRO A 36 18.23 -8.42 -5.93
C PRO A 36 16.83 -9.00 -5.82
N THR A 37 16.41 -9.71 -6.87
CA THR A 37 15.15 -10.50 -6.84
C THR A 37 15.20 -11.49 -5.66
N LEU A 38 14.06 -11.68 -5.00
CA LEU A 38 13.91 -12.54 -3.80
C LEU A 38 14.64 -12.04 -2.54
N ALA A 39 15.12 -10.79 -2.52
CA ALA A 39 15.72 -10.20 -1.31
C ALA A 39 14.69 -9.85 -0.22
N GLY A 40 13.38 -10.01 -0.49
CA GLY A 40 12.33 -9.72 0.48
C GLY A 40 11.72 -8.30 0.36
N LYS A 41 12.03 -7.54 -0.70
CA LYS A 41 11.51 -6.17 -0.91
C LYS A 41 9.97 -6.13 -0.89
N THR A 42 9.32 -6.97 -1.68
CA THR A 42 7.85 -7.06 -1.72
C THR A 42 7.28 -7.53 -0.38
N SER A 43 7.92 -8.50 0.26
CA SER A 43 7.51 -8.98 1.59
C SER A 43 7.56 -7.86 2.64
N LEU A 44 8.59 -7.02 2.61
CA LEU A 44 8.72 -5.88 3.50
C LEU A 44 7.62 -4.84 3.23
N MET A 45 7.35 -4.53 1.96
CA MET A 45 6.27 -3.61 1.57
C MET A 45 4.90 -4.12 2.02
N ARG A 46 4.64 -5.43 1.90
CA ARG A 46 3.40 -6.05 2.38
C ARG A 46 3.21 -5.92 3.89
N LEU A 47 4.29 -6.03 4.66
CA LEU A 47 4.28 -5.77 6.10
C LEU A 47 3.96 -4.30 6.40
N MET A 48 4.59 -3.36 5.68
CA MET A 48 4.38 -1.92 5.88
C MET A 48 2.93 -1.49 5.63
N VAL A 49 2.28 -2.06 4.62
CA VAL A 49 0.87 -1.73 4.32
C VAL A 49 -0.13 -2.54 5.14
N GLY A 50 0.27 -3.60 5.81
CA GLY A 50 -0.59 -4.42 6.65
C GLY A 50 -1.28 -5.59 5.94
N LEU A 51 -0.81 -5.96 4.75
CA LEU A 51 -1.28 -7.17 4.06
C LEU A 51 -0.77 -8.45 4.73
N ASP A 52 0.42 -8.39 5.30
CA ASP A 52 1.00 -9.44 6.13
C ASP A 52 1.30 -8.91 7.52
N GLN A 53 1.33 -9.81 8.51
CA GLN A 53 1.69 -9.48 9.88
C GLN A 53 3.16 -9.83 10.14
N PRO A 54 3.93 -9.00 10.85
CA PRO A 54 5.28 -9.36 11.26
C PRO A 54 5.25 -10.49 12.29
N THR A 55 6.28 -11.32 12.28
CA THR A 55 6.49 -12.35 13.30
C THR A 55 6.95 -11.71 14.60
N THR A 56 7.85 -10.72 14.51
CA THR A 56 8.31 -9.91 15.65
C THR A 56 8.37 -8.44 15.25
N GLY A 57 8.49 -7.59 16.24
CA GLY A 57 8.65 -6.15 16.06
C GLY A 57 7.34 -5.40 15.93
N ARG A 58 7.45 -4.10 15.71
CA ARG A 58 6.33 -3.17 15.63
C ARG A 58 6.45 -2.26 14.43
N ILE A 59 5.30 -1.87 13.90
CA ILE A 59 5.18 -0.87 12.83
C ILE A 59 4.45 0.33 13.41
N LEU A 60 5.08 1.49 13.36
CA LEU A 60 4.56 2.73 13.90
C LEU A 60 4.24 3.72 12.78
N TRP A 61 3.12 4.41 12.91
CA TRP A 61 2.72 5.52 12.04
C TRP A 61 2.57 6.78 12.90
N ASP A 62 3.43 7.77 12.67
CA ASP A 62 3.52 8.97 13.52
C ASP A 62 3.57 8.65 15.03
N GLY A 63 4.34 7.60 15.39
CA GLY A 63 4.50 7.14 16.76
C GLY A 63 3.39 6.23 17.29
N ALA A 64 2.29 6.08 16.57
CA ALA A 64 1.20 5.16 16.95
C ALA A 64 1.43 3.76 16.40
N ASP A 65 1.28 2.73 17.23
CA ASP A 65 1.42 1.33 16.83
C ASP A 65 0.25 0.91 15.92
N VAL A 66 0.57 0.58 14.68
CA VAL A 66 -0.38 0.12 13.67
C VAL A 66 -0.17 -1.35 13.28
N THR A 67 0.67 -2.08 13.98
CA THR A 67 1.10 -3.44 13.65
C THR A 67 -0.06 -4.38 13.37
N GLY A 68 -1.08 -4.41 14.23
CA GLY A 68 -2.26 -5.26 14.08
C GLY A 68 -3.42 -4.63 13.31
N GLN A 69 -3.27 -3.39 12.86
CA GLN A 69 -4.32 -2.66 12.16
C GLN A 69 -4.52 -3.21 10.75
N ARG A 70 -5.77 -3.37 10.33
CA ARG A 70 -6.10 -3.84 8.98
C ARG A 70 -5.63 -2.85 7.92
N VAL A 71 -5.29 -3.36 6.73
CA VAL A 71 -4.80 -2.54 5.60
C VAL A 71 -5.76 -1.40 5.24
N GLN A 72 -7.06 -1.65 5.24
CA GLN A 72 -8.07 -0.65 4.91
C GLN A 72 -8.19 0.49 5.93
N ASP A 73 -7.70 0.29 7.14
CA ASP A 73 -7.77 1.28 8.23
C ASP A 73 -6.47 2.11 8.33
N ARG A 74 -5.42 1.75 7.58
CA ARG A 74 -4.12 2.43 7.65
C ARG A 74 -3.99 3.68 6.78
N GLY A 75 -4.90 3.93 5.85
CA GLY A 75 -4.82 5.08 4.93
C GLY A 75 -3.64 4.99 3.96
N VAL A 76 -3.20 3.80 3.61
CA VAL A 76 -2.10 3.52 2.68
C VAL A 76 -2.61 2.81 1.43
N ALA A 77 -1.85 2.90 0.34
CA ALA A 77 -2.12 2.16 -0.88
C ALA A 77 -0.86 1.41 -1.33
N MET A 78 -1.05 0.28 -1.98
CA MET A 78 0.02 -0.49 -2.59
C MET A 78 -0.27 -0.71 -4.06
N VAL A 79 0.71 -0.38 -4.90
CA VAL A 79 0.68 -0.73 -6.32
C VAL A 79 1.42 -2.04 -6.49
N TYR A 80 0.69 -3.06 -6.95
CA TYR A 80 1.26 -4.39 -7.14
C TYR A 80 2.08 -4.48 -8.44
N GLN A 81 3.04 -5.38 -8.48
CA GLN A 81 3.79 -5.69 -9.69
C GLN A 81 2.89 -6.33 -10.76
N GLN A 82 1.89 -7.10 -10.35
CA GLN A 82 0.89 -7.69 -11.24
C GLN A 82 -0.25 -6.70 -11.50
N PHE A 83 -0.82 -6.75 -12.70
CA PHE A 83 -2.02 -5.97 -13.02
C PHE A 83 -3.23 -6.54 -12.28
N ILE A 84 -3.74 -5.79 -11.33
CA ILE A 84 -4.91 -6.18 -10.54
C ILE A 84 -5.99 -5.13 -10.74
N ASN A 85 -7.11 -5.55 -11.30
CA ASN A 85 -8.30 -4.73 -11.49
C ASN A 85 -9.54 -5.59 -11.26
N TYR A 86 -10.70 -4.96 -11.21
CA TYR A 86 -11.99 -5.63 -11.21
C TYR A 86 -12.45 -5.85 -12.66
N PRO A 87 -12.32 -7.05 -13.22
CA PRO A 87 -12.55 -7.29 -14.65
C PRO A 87 -14.01 -7.10 -15.07
N GLY A 88 -14.95 -7.21 -14.14
CA GLY A 88 -16.36 -6.95 -14.38
C GLY A 88 -16.78 -5.48 -14.30
N LEU A 89 -15.86 -4.57 -14.02
CA LEU A 89 -16.09 -3.13 -13.93
C LEU A 89 -15.45 -2.40 -15.10
N THR A 90 -16.04 -1.27 -15.49
CA THR A 90 -15.45 -0.36 -16.48
C THR A 90 -14.16 0.28 -15.94
N VAL A 91 -13.38 0.92 -16.81
CA VAL A 91 -12.20 1.71 -16.41
C VAL A 91 -12.60 2.80 -15.41
N TYR A 92 -13.69 3.51 -15.70
CA TYR A 92 -14.25 4.51 -14.79
C TYR A 92 -14.55 3.93 -13.40
N GLU A 93 -15.24 2.81 -13.35
CA GLU A 93 -15.64 2.17 -12.10
C GLU A 93 -14.46 1.62 -11.30
N ASN A 94 -13.43 1.10 -11.98
CA ASN A 94 -12.18 0.69 -11.33
C ASN A 94 -11.50 1.87 -10.62
N ILE A 95 -11.38 3.02 -11.31
CA ILE A 95 -10.80 4.23 -10.73
C ILE A 95 -11.69 4.79 -9.60
N ALA A 96 -13.00 4.75 -9.77
CA ALA A 96 -13.97 5.26 -8.80
C ALA A 96 -14.11 4.39 -7.54
N SER A 97 -13.73 3.10 -7.61
CA SER A 97 -14.04 2.12 -6.57
C SER A 97 -13.59 2.53 -5.14
N PRO A 98 -12.38 3.04 -4.90
CA PRO A 98 -11.97 3.43 -3.55
C PRO A 98 -12.79 4.62 -3.01
N LEU A 99 -13.16 5.56 -3.86
CA LEU A 99 -13.97 6.72 -3.47
C LEU A 99 -15.42 6.33 -3.16
N ARG A 100 -15.95 5.33 -3.87
CA ARG A 100 -17.28 4.75 -3.57
C ARG A 100 -17.30 4.06 -2.21
N ILE A 101 -16.25 3.30 -1.88
CA ILE A 101 -16.09 2.67 -0.57
C ILE A 101 -16.08 3.73 0.53
N LEU A 102 -15.41 4.86 0.30
CA LEU A 102 -15.37 6.00 1.22
C LEU A 102 -16.66 6.84 1.19
N ARG A 103 -17.67 6.44 0.41
CA ARG A 103 -18.97 7.12 0.28
C ARG A 103 -18.85 8.61 -0.08
N ARG A 104 -17.89 8.95 -0.95
CA ARG A 104 -17.71 10.33 -1.42
C ARG A 104 -18.89 10.76 -2.31
N PRO A 105 -19.23 12.07 -2.36
CA PRO A 105 -20.25 12.59 -3.26
C PRO A 105 -19.97 12.26 -4.72
N ARG A 106 -21.03 12.00 -5.50
CA ARG A 106 -20.90 11.59 -6.91
C ARG A 106 -20.12 12.60 -7.75
N ALA A 107 -20.34 13.90 -7.52
CA ALA A 107 -19.63 14.97 -8.24
C ALA A 107 -18.12 14.96 -7.94
N GLU A 108 -17.74 14.70 -6.69
CA GLU A 108 -16.32 14.56 -6.29
C GLU A 108 -15.69 13.34 -6.95
N ILE A 109 -16.41 12.21 -6.97
CA ILE A 109 -15.95 10.98 -7.63
C ILE A 109 -15.70 11.24 -9.11
N ASP A 110 -16.66 11.85 -9.83
CA ASP A 110 -16.53 12.12 -11.26
C ASP A 110 -15.34 13.04 -11.57
N ALA A 111 -15.19 14.13 -10.82
CA ALA A 111 -14.08 15.05 -10.97
C ALA A 111 -12.73 14.35 -10.76
N ARG A 112 -12.62 13.55 -9.70
CA ARG A 112 -11.37 12.84 -9.38
C ARG A 112 -11.05 11.73 -10.37
N VAL A 113 -12.04 11.00 -10.86
CA VAL A 113 -11.85 9.98 -11.89
C VAL A 113 -11.31 10.61 -13.18
N ARG A 114 -11.88 11.74 -13.62
CA ARG A 114 -11.41 12.44 -14.83
C ARG A 114 -10.00 12.98 -14.68
N GLU A 115 -9.67 13.54 -13.53
CA GLU A 115 -8.32 14.02 -13.22
C GLU A 115 -7.29 12.87 -13.30
N ILE A 116 -7.56 11.75 -12.64
CA ILE A 116 -6.67 10.60 -12.64
C ILE A 116 -6.57 9.95 -14.02
N ALA A 117 -7.69 9.83 -14.73
CA ALA A 117 -7.70 9.30 -16.10
C ALA A 117 -6.85 10.18 -17.05
N ALA A 118 -6.92 11.50 -16.92
CA ALA A 118 -6.09 12.41 -17.70
C ALA A 118 -4.60 12.24 -17.38
N MET A 119 -4.26 12.17 -16.09
CA MET A 119 -2.89 11.94 -15.62
C MET A 119 -2.30 10.64 -16.18
N LEU A 120 -3.10 9.57 -16.21
CA LEU A 120 -2.70 8.24 -16.70
C LEU A 120 -2.92 8.06 -18.22
N ARG A 121 -3.39 9.09 -18.93
CA ARG A 121 -3.75 9.03 -20.37
C ARG A 121 -4.82 7.99 -20.69
N LEU A 122 -5.76 7.79 -19.78
CA LEU A 122 -6.87 6.84 -19.91
C LEU A 122 -8.20 7.50 -20.32
N THR A 123 -8.22 8.81 -20.50
CA THR A 123 -9.45 9.56 -20.85
C THR A 123 -10.23 8.97 -22.02
N PRO A 124 -9.59 8.51 -23.13
CA PRO A 124 -10.33 7.90 -24.25
C PRO A 124 -10.99 6.56 -23.92
N MET A 125 -10.64 5.96 -22.78
CA MET A 125 -11.08 4.62 -22.38
C MET A 125 -12.17 4.64 -21.29
N LEU A 126 -12.57 5.83 -20.84
CA LEU A 126 -13.58 5.97 -19.79
C LEU A 126 -14.99 5.57 -20.25
#